data_868c5f3746ef6c21e6c29bedac8073ac
#
_entry.id   868c5f3746ef6c21e6c29bedac8073ac
#
_cell.length_a   1.000
_cell.length_b   1.000
_cell.length_c   1.000
_cell.angle_alpha   90.00
_cell.angle_beta   90.00
_cell.angle_gamma   90.00
#
_symmetry.space_group_name_H-M   'P 1'
#
loop_
_entity.id
_entity.type
_entity.pdbx_description
1 polymer ?
#
loop_
_entity_poly.entity_id
_entity_poly.type
_entity_poly.pdbx_seq_one_letter_code
_entity_poly.pdbx_strand_id
1 'polypeptide(L)'
;MKDLRNLKKAELIEILVQEFFYEKADLKNKLNIELKEMIVKEKEFSKKEEQKQNGLSVFDDDRVVLVISATDGRVTYDSDITHKSYVWSDYGDLQTMTYKELAEIKRRYPRYIDDSWLYIMDDDVREQLGQDEKMFIEPKELERLFSLNTNEMLEEISQYNKGAMEVIWCTARKKCKNGQITDLMKIRALCNRFGWDIEDFVN
;
A
#
# COMPACT_ATOMS: atom_id res chain seq x y z
N MET A 1 -11.96 35.30 -7.32
CA MET A 1 -10.52 35.05 -7.61
C MET A 1 -9.86 36.38 -7.94
N LYS A 2 -8.85 36.84 -7.16
CA LYS A 2 -8.11 38.05 -7.50
C LYS A 2 -7.29 37.81 -8.78
N ASP A 3 -7.39 38.70 -9.76
CA ASP A 3 -6.65 38.60 -11.00
C ASP A 3 -5.15 38.83 -10.73
N LEU A 4 -4.32 37.81 -10.97
CA LEU A 4 -2.86 37.85 -10.76
C LEU A 4 -2.17 38.99 -11.54
N ARG A 5 -2.86 39.55 -12.54
CA ARG A 5 -2.29 40.61 -13.40
C ARG A 5 -2.01 41.89 -12.64
N ASN A 6 -2.82 42.20 -11.61
CA ASN A 6 -2.80 43.48 -10.89
C ASN A 6 -2.16 43.42 -9.51
N LEU A 7 -1.62 42.25 -9.10
CA LEU A 7 -1.02 42.07 -7.78
C LEU A 7 0.40 42.66 -7.71
N LYS A 8 0.67 43.33 -6.58
CA LYS A 8 2.02 43.87 -6.26
C LYS A 8 2.92 42.72 -5.79
N LYS A 9 4.25 42.93 -5.87
CA LYS A 9 5.25 41.93 -5.45
C LYS A 9 5.02 41.40 -4.03
N ALA A 10 4.65 42.26 -3.11
CA ALA A 10 4.39 41.87 -1.71
C ALA A 10 3.19 40.90 -1.59
N GLU A 11 2.15 41.13 -2.35
CA GLU A 11 0.95 40.27 -2.37
C GLU A 11 1.22 38.91 -3.02
N LEU A 12 2.07 38.86 -4.07
CA LEU A 12 2.49 37.61 -4.70
C LEU A 12 3.34 36.75 -3.76
N ILE A 13 4.25 37.38 -3.00
CA ILE A 13 5.05 36.70 -1.98
C ILE A 13 4.16 36.18 -0.86
N GLU A 14 3.17 36.97 -0.42
CA GLU A 14 2.24 36.55 0.63
C GLU A 14 1.42 35.31 0.24
N ILE A 15 0.95 35.25 -1.00
CA ILE A 15 0.27 34.07 -1.56
C ILE A 15 1.19 32.84 -1.53
N LEU A 16 2.44 32.97 -2.00
CA LEU A 16 3.39 31.85 -2.02
C LEU A 16 3.74 31.35 -0.63
N VAL A 17 3.84 32.25 0.36
CA VAL A 17 4.12 31.87 1.74
C VAL A 17 2.91 31.26 2.44
N GLN A 18 1.71 31.83 2.27
CA GLN A 18 0.51 31.38 2.99
C GLN A 18 -0.17 30.18 2.36
N GLU A 19 -0.27 30.15 1.02
CA GLU A 19 -0.97 29.06 0.30
C GLU A 19 -0.04 27.90 -0.04
N PHE A 20 1.27 28.14 -0.28
CA PHE A 20 2.21 27.14 -0.77
C PHE A 20 3.45 26.91 0.11
N PHE A 21 3.49 27.53 1.30
CA PHE A 21 4.51 27.32 2.34
C PHE A 21 5.96 27.60 1.93
N TYR A 22 6.19 28.49 0.94
CA TYR A 22 7.54 28.91 0.55
C TYR A 22 8.18 29.81 1.61
N GLU A 23 9.51 29.73 1.75
CA GLU A 23 10.26 30.64 2.61
C GLU A 23 10.34 32.05 2.01
N LYS A 24 9.97 33.05 2.79
CA LYS A 24 9.95 34.46 2.37
C LYS A 24 11.34 34.97 1.92
N ALA A 25 12.43 34.38 2.43
CA ALA A 25 13.79 34.71 2.08
C ALA A 25 14.12 34.43 0.62
N ASP A 26 13.65 33.27 0.11
CA ASP A 26 13.92 32.80 -1.25
C ASP A 26 13.14 33.56 -2.32
N LEU A 27 12.04 34.20 -1.91
CA LEU A 27 11.15 34.93 -2.82
C LEU A 27 11.52 36.40 -2.99
N LYS A 28 12.28 36.99 -2.07
CA LYS A 28 12.62 38.45 -2.07
C LYS A 28 13.35 38.88 -3.32
N ASN A 29 14.24 38.05 -3.85
CA ASN A 29 15.09 38.36 -5.00
C ASN A 29 14.47 38.01 -6.36
N LYS A 30 13.28 37.38 -6.39
CA LYS A 30 12.61 36.99 -7.62
C LYS A 30 11.85 38.15 -8.27
N LEU A 31 11.75 38.11 -9.59
CA LEU A 31 11.00 39.10 -10.36
C LEU A 31 9.47 38.80 -10.26
N ASN A 32 8.66 39.84 -10.45
CA ASN A 32 7.19 39.68 -10.42
C ASN A 32 6.68 38.64 -11.42
N ILE A 33 7.35 38.50 -12.56
CA ILE A 33 7.00 37.51 -13.59
C ILE A 33 7.26 36.10 -13.05
N GLU A 34 8.41 35.84 -12.45
CA GLU A 34 8.80 34.57 -11.86
C GLU A 34 7.85 34.16 -10.71
N LEU A 35 7.46 35.09 -9.84
CA LEU A 35 6.52 34.86 -8.76
C LEU A 35 5.13 34.49 -9.29
N LYS A 36 4.68 35.11 -10.37
CA LYS A 36 3.41 34.78 -11.03
C LYS A 36 3.45 33.39 -11.67
N GLU A 37 4.56 33.05 -12.35
CA GLU A 37 4.76 31.73 -12.95
C GLU A 37 4.80 30.64 -11.88
N MET A 38 5.42 30.90 -10.73
CA MET A 38 5.41 29.96 -9.60
C MET A 38 3.99 29.73 -9.08
N ILE A 39 3.20 30.79 -8.86
CA ILE A 39 1.81 30.67 -8.41
C ILE A 39 0.96 29.90 -9.43
N VAL A 40 1.17 30.15 -10.72
CA VAL A 40 0.44 29.43 -11.79
C VAL A 40 0.81 27.94 -11.78
N LYS A 41 2.11 27.60 -11.69
CA LYS A 41 2.59 26.23 -11.64
C LYS A 41 2.07 25.48 -10.40
N GLU A 42 2.11 26.13 -9.23
CA GLU A 42 1.58 25.52 -7.99
C GLU A 42 0.07 25.32 -8.05
N LYS A 43 -0.67 26.29 -8.62
CA LYS A 43 -2.13 26.12 -8.83
C LYS A 43 -2.47 25.07 -9.88
N GLU A 44 -1.65 24.90 -10.91
CA GLU A 44 -1.80 23.81 -11.88
C GLU A 44 -1.44 22.46 -11.25
N PHE A 45 -0.43 22.42 -10.39
CA PHE A 45 -0.03 21.22 -9.66
C PHE A 45 -1.10 20.85 -8.64
N SER A 46 -1.58 21.81 -7.83
CA SER A 46 -2.68 21.59 -6.89
C SER A 46 -3.97 21.17 -7.59
N LYS A 47 -4.30 21.76 -8.77
CA LYS A 47 -5.44 21.31 -9.58
C LYS A 47 -5.24 19.92 -10.18
N LYS A 48 -4.01 19.54 -10.52
CA LYS A 48 -3.71 18.18 -10.98
C LYS A 48 -3.75 17.18 -9.82
N GLU A 49 -3.37 17.60 -8.61
CA GLU A 49 -3.54 16.81 -7.40
C GLU A 49 -5.00 16.76 -6.95
N GLU A 50 -5.75 17.86 -7.01
CA GLU A 50 -7.20 17.87 -6.78
C GLU A 50 -7.94 17.06 -7.85
N GLN A 51 -7.49 17.09 -9.12
CA GLN A 51 -8.05 16.24 -10.19
C GLN A 51 -7.59 14.78 -10.05
N LYS A 52 -6.40 14.51 -9.51
CA LYS A 52 -6.01 13.17 -9.07
C LYS A 52 -6.80 12.72 -7.84
N GLN A 53 -7.04 13.60 -6.87
CA GLN A 53 -7.89 13.33 -5.71
C GLN A 53 -9.38 13.25 -6.08
N ASN A 54 -9.86 14.07 -7.02
CA ASN A 54 -11.22 13.97 -7.59
C ASN A 54 -11.34 12.88 -8.67
N GLY A 55 -10.24 12.44 -9.27
CA GLY A 55 -10.16 11.24 -10.10
C GLY A 55 -10.12 9.95 -9.27
N LEU A 56 -9.92 10.06 -7.96
CA LEU A 56 -10.00 8.96 -7.00
C LEU A 56 -11.45 8.60 -6.62
N SER A 57 -12.46 9.39 -6.95
CA SER A 57 -13.86 9.01 -6.76
C SER A 57 -14.53 8.55 -8.06
N VAL A 58 -13.91 7.61 -8.76
CA VAL A 58 -14.60 6.85 -9.84
C VAL A 58 -15.65 5.94 -9.20
N PHE A 59 -15.53 5.66 -7.91
CA PHE A 59 -16.44 4.79 -7.17
C PHE A 59 -17.28 5.58 -6.17
N ASP A 60 -18.49 5.08 -5.93
CA ASP A 60 -19.34 5.53 -4.83
C ASP A 60 -18.58 5.33 -3.50
N ASP A 61 -18.54 6.37 -2.67
CA ASP A 61 -17.92 6.34 -1.35
C ASP A 61 -18.43 5.17 -0.49
N ASP A 62 -19.71 4.83 -0.63
CA ASP A 62 -20.38 3.76 0.11
C ASP A 62 -20.26 2.38 -0.55
N ARG A 63 -19.54 2.26 -1.69
CA ARG A 63 -19.27 0.96 -2.33
C ARG A 63 -18.61 0.02 -1.33
N VAL A 64 -19.26 -1.12 -1.10
CA VAL A 64 -18.74 -2.16 -0.20
C VAL A 64 -17.69 -2.98 -0.93
N VAL A 65 -16.52 -3.11 -0.33
CA VAL A 65 -15.34 -3.79 -0.85
C VAL A 65 -14.91 -4.87 0.12
N LEU A 66 -14.59 -6.04 -0.40
CA LEU A 66 -14.07 -7.15 0.38
C LEU A 66 -12.55 -7.01 0.53
N VAL A 67 -12.07 -7.09 1.77
CA VAL A 67 -10.66 -6.94 2.13
C VAL A 67 -10.20 -8.14 2.94
N ILE A 68 -9.09 -8.72 2.56
CA ILE A 68 -8.51 -9.91 3.18
C ILE A 68 -7.19 -9.56 3.86
N SER A 69 -6.91 -10.19 5.01
CA SER A 69 -5.59 -10.11 5.62
C SER A 69 -4.57 -10.87 4.79
N ALA A 70 -3.52 -10.18 4.37
CA ALA A 70 -2.41 -10.74 3.60
C ALA A 70 -1.12 -10.86 4.44
N THR A 71 -1.23 -10.81 5.75
CA THR A 71 -0.11 -11.02 6.69
C THR A 71 -0.45 -12.08 7.72
N ASP A 72 0.58 -12.74 8.25
CA ASP A 72 0.44 -13.68 9.35
C ASP A 72 0.21 -12.93 10.66
N GLY A 73 -0.79 -13.37 11.44
CA GLY A 73 -1.17 -12.74 12.69
C GLY A 73 -2.27 -11.69 12.58
N ARG A 74 -2.53 -11.07 13.72
CA ARG A 74 -3.66 -10.16 13.88
C ARG A 74 -3.37 -8.76 13.33
N VAL A 75 -4.24 -8.28 12.44
CA VAL A 75 -4.29 -6.90 11.98
C VAL A 75 -5.52 -6.21 12.56
N THR A 76 -5.37 -4.97 13.03
CA THR A 76 -6.48 -4.16 13.53
C THR A 76 -6.44 -2.78 12.89
N TYR A 77 -7.61 -2.26 12.55
CA TYR A 77 -7.78 -0.89 12.09
C TYR A 77 -9.01 -0.27 12.75
N ASP A 78 -8.81 0.86 13.42
CA ASP A 78 -9.87 1.66 14.02
C ASP A 78 -10.19 2.83 13.10
N SER A 79 -11.41 2.85 12.56
CA SER A 79 -11.84 3.87 11.60
C SER A 79 -12.16 5.18 12.28
N ASP A 80 -11.49 6.27 11.88
CA ASP A 80 -11.82 7.64 12.29
C ASP A 80 -13.11 8.15 11.62
N ILE A 81 -13.56 7.51 10.53
CA ILE A 81 -14.75 7.93 9.77
C ILE A 81 -16.02 7.33 10.37
N THR A 82 -16.02 6.01 10.55
CA THR A 82 -17.22 5.27 11.02
C THR A 82 -17.17 4.89 12.48
N HIS A 83 -16.03 5.12 13.17
CA HIS A 83 -15.76 4.70 14.55
C HIS A 83 -15.94 3.19 14.76
N LYS A 84 -15.76 2.39 13.69
CA LYS A 84 -15.77 0.94 13.75
C LYS A 84 -14.34 0.41 13.86
N SER A 85 -14.19 -0.67 14.64
CA SER A 85 -12.96 -1.45 14.68
C SER A 85 -13.06 -2.62 13.72
N TYR A 86 -12.11 -2.73 12.80
CA TYR A 86 -11.94 -3.88 11.91
C TYR A 86 -10.82 -4.76 12.45
N VAL A 87 -11.08 -6.05 12.51
CA VAL A 87 -10.13 -7.02 13.06
C VAL A 87 -10.01 -8.19 12.10
N TRP A 88 -8.80 -8.44 11.64
CA TRP A 88 -8.40 -9.67 10.96
C TRP A 88 -7.55 -10.47 11.94
N SER A 89 -7.97 -11.68 12.25
CA SER A 89 -7.33 -12.51 13.28
C SER A 89 -6.11 -13.25 12.78
N ASP A 90 -6.09 -13.61 11.49
CA ASP A 90 -5.00 -14.34 10.85
C ASP A 90 -5.02 -14.11 9.33
N TYR A 91 -4.01 -14.66 8.65
CA TYR A 91 -3.92 -14.67 7.19
C TYR A 91 -5.18 -15.26 6.55
N GLY A 92 -5.71 -14.58 5.55
CA GLY A 92 -6.91 -15.02 4.84
C GLY A 92 -8.23 -14.59 5.47
N ASP A 93 -8.23 -13.97 6.65
CA ASP A 93 -9.45 -13.42 7.26
C ASP A 93 -10.03 -12.30 6.41
N LEU A 94 -11.37 -12.28 6.30
CA LEU A 94 -12.13 -11.38 5.44
C LEU A 94 -12.91 -10.36 6.26
N GLN A 95 -12.87 -9.11 5.81
CA GLN A 95 -13.72 -8.02 6.29
C GLN A 95 -14.32 -7.25 5.11
N THR A 96 -15.45 -6.61 5.32
CA THR A 96 -16.04 -5.68 4.36
C THR A 96 -15.84 -4.24 4.82
N MET A 97 -15.36 -3.40 3.92
CA MET A 97 -15.15 -1.97 4.17
C MET A 97 -15.76 -1.15 3.05
N THR A 98 -16.01 0.14 3.30
CA THR A 98 -16.40 1.04 2.22
C THR A 98 -15.17 1.51 1.45
N TYR A 99 -15.36 1.87 0.17
CA TYR A 99 -14.29 2.48 -0.64
C TYR A 99 -13.70 3.70 0.06
N LYS A 100 -14.55 4.54 0.66
CA LYS A 100 -14.14 5.71 1.43
C LYS A 100 -13.16 5.38 2.56
N GLU A 101 -13.43 4.32 3.31
CA GLU A 101 -12.53 3.86 4.37
C GLU A 101 -11.20 3.35 3.82
N LEU A 102 -11.21 2.62 2.72
CA LEU A 102 -9.98 2.15 2.05
C LEU A 102 -9.14 3.31 1.51
N ALA A 103 -9.78 4.31 0.90
CA ALA A 103 -9.10 5.52 0.45
C ALA A 103 -8.47 6.30 1.62
N GLU A 104 -9.16 6.35 2.77
CA GLU A 104 -8.62 6.96 3.98
C GLU A 104 -7.47 6.17 4.59
N ILE A 105 -7.55 4.83 4.61
CA ILE A 105 -6.41 3.97 5.00
C ILE A 105 -5.21 4.26 4.10
N LYS A 106 -5.41 4.27 2.77
CA LYS A 106 -4.33 4.56 1.81
C LYS A 106 -3.69 5.93 2.05
N ARG A 107 -4.50 6.92 2.39
CA ARG A 107 -4.05 8.30 2.62
C ARG A 107 -3.28 8.46 3.95
N ARG A 108 -3.81 7.90 5.05
CA ARG A 108 -3.24 8.09 6.41
C ARG A 108 -2.25 7.02 6.82
N TYR A 109 -2.52 5.79 6.41
CA TYR A 109 -1.79 4.60 6.83
C TYR A 109 -1.40 3.75 5.61
N PRO A 110 -0.66 4.30 4.64
CA PRO A 110 -0.40 3.64 3.35
C PRO A 110 0.19 2.24 3.50
N ARG A 111 0.93 1.98 4.57
CA ARG A 111 1.57 0.68 4.83
C ARG A 111 0.60 -0.49 4.89
N TYR A 112 -0.65 -0.28 5.31
CA TYR A 112 -1.66 -1.34 5.30
C TYR A 112 -1.88 -1.91 3.90
N ILE A 113 -1.78 -1.05 2.88
CA ILE A 113 -2.01 -1.41 1.47
C ILE A 113 -0.68 -1.62 0.74
N ASP A 114 0.30 -0.72 0.92
CA ASP A 114 1.58 -0.74 0.19
C ASP A 114 2.51 -1.86 0.66
N ASP A 115 2.52 -2.17 1.96
CA ASP A 115 3.30 -3.27 2.55
C ASP A 115 2.51 -4.60 2.53
N SER A 116 1.34 -4.65 1.88
CA SER A 116 0.51 -5.85 1.72
C SER A 116 0.00 -6.48 3.02
N TRP A 117 -0.29 -5.66 4.03
CA TRP A 117 -0.95 -6.19 5.24
C TRP A 117 -2.42 -6.52 4.96
N LEU A 118 -3.06 -5.71 4.13
CA LEU A 118 -4.42 -5.90 3.64
C LEU A 118 -4.41 -5.99 2.12
N TYR A 119 -5.16 -6.95 1.57
CA TYR A 119 -5.34 -7.12 0.15
C TYR A 119 -6.79 -6.87 -0.25
N ILE A 120 -6.97 -6.05 -1.29
CA ILE A 120 -8.27 -5.64 -1.80
C ILE A 120 -8.69 -6.65 -2.88
N MET A 121 -9.84 -7.33 -2.65
CA MET A 121 -10.32 -8.38 -3.56
C MET A 121 -10.97 -7.82 -4.84
N ASP A 122 -11.39 -6.57 -4.83
CA ASP A 122 -12.01 -5.90 -5.98
C ASP A 122 -10.92 -5.32 -6.88
N ASP A 123 -10.83 -5.84 -8.11
CA ASP A 123 -9.75 -5.51 -9.04
C ASP A 123 -9.71 -4.04 -9.40
N ASP A 124 -10.88 -3.44 -9.68
CA ASP A 124 -10.99 -2.03 -10.06
C ASP A 124 -10.54 -1.12 -8.92
N VAL A 125 -10.96 -1.45 -7.68
CA VAL A 125 -10.57 -0.69 -6.47
C VAL A 125 -9.09 -0.89 -6.17
N ARG A 126 -8.58 -2.11 -6.35
CA ARG A 126 -7.17 -2.44 -6.15
C ARG A 126 -6.27 -1.63 -7.11
N GLU A 127 -6.60 -1.62 -8.40
CA GLU A 127 -5.89 -0.84 -9.41
C GLU A 127 -5.93 0.66 -9.08
N GLN A 128 -7.11 1.18 -8.71
CA GLN A 128 -7.29 2.58 -8.35
C GLN A 128 -6.45 3.00 -7.14
N LEU A 129 -6.32 2.13 -6.15
CA LEU A 129 -5.51 2.37 -4.94
C LEU A 129 -4.03 1.99 -5.12
N GLY A 130 -3.64 1.53 -6.32
CA GLY A 130 -2.26 1.22 -6.69
C GLY A 130 -1.68 0.04 -5.92
N GLN A 131 -2.49 -0.99 -5.65
CA GLN A 131 -2.02 -2.25 -5.06
C GLN A 131 -1.72 -3.28 -6.15
N ASP A 132 -0.56 -3.93 -6.06
CA ASP A 132 -0.13 -4.96 -7.01
C ASP A 132 -0.90 -6.28 -6.78
N GLU A 133 -1.33 -6.95 -7.84
CA GLU A 133 -1.98 -8.27 -7.80
C GLU A 133 -1.11 -9.34 -7.13
N LYS A 134 0.20 -9.28 -7.31
CA LYS A 134 1.15 -10.27 -6.78
C LYS A 134 1.41 -10.15 -5.27
N MET A 135 0.72 -9.26 -4.60
CA MET A 135 0.88 -9.04 -3.15
C MET A 135 0.18 -10.10 -2.29
N PHE A 136 -0.76 -10.84 -2.84
CA PHE A 136 -1.54 -11.83 -2.10
C PHE A 136 -1.43 -13.20 -2.75
N ILE A 137 -1.34 -14.24 -1.92
CA ILE A 137 -1.39 -15.62 -2.34
C ILE A 137 -2.61 -16.27 -1.69
N GLU A 138 -3.53 -16.76 -2.49
CA GLU A 138 -4.67 -17.48 -1.93
C GLU A 138 -4.22 -18.70 -1.12
N PRO A 139 -4.92 -19.06 -0.01
CA PRO A 139 -4.56 -20.22 0.79
C PRO A 139 -4.44 -21.53 -0.03
N LYS A 140 -5.30 -21.70 -1.04
CA LYS A 140 -5.24 -22.85 -1.98
C LYS A 140 -3.97 -22.83 -2.82
N GLU A 141 -3.53 -21.65 -3.23
CA GLU A 141 -2.32 -21.45 -4.01
C GLU A 141 -1.07 -21.74 -3.17
N LEU A 142 -1.08 -21.33 -1.90
CA LEU A 142 -0.04 -21.73 -0.94
C LEU A 142 0.08 -23.24 -0.81
N GLU A 143 -1.04 -23.95 -0.69
CA GLU A 143 -1.05 -25.41 -0.63
C GLU A 143 -0.48 -26.03 -1.92
N ARG A 144 -0.89 -25.51 -3.08
CA ARG A 144 -0.35 -25.92 -4.38
C ARG A 144 1.16 -25.69 -4.46
N LEU A 145 1.62 -24.51 -4.08
CA LEU A 145 3.01 -24.11 -4.09
C LEU A 145 3.90 -25.10 -3.32
N PHE A 146 3.49 -25.47 -2.10
CA PHE A 146 4.23 -26.45 -1.31
C PHE A 146 4.11 -27.89 -1.80
N SER A 147 3.16 -28.20 -2.68
CA SER A 147 3.06 -29.52 -3.34
C SER A 147 4.00 -29.70 -4.53
N LEU A 148 4.47 -28.61 -5.13
CA LEU A 148 5.41 -28.62 -6.26
C LEU A 148 6.75 -29.27 -5.89
N ASN A 149 7.51 -29.72 -6.90
CA ASN A 149 8.90 -30.07 -6.65
C ASN A 149 9.74 -28.86 -6.25
N THR A 150 10.91 -29.08 -5.67
CA THR A 150 11.72 -28.00 -5.05
C THR A 150 12.09 -26.90 -6.04
N ASN A 151 12.45 -27.24 -7.28
CA ASN A 151 12.88 -26.26 -8.28
C ASN A 151 11.71 -25.39 -8.77
N GLU A 152 10.59 -26.03 -9.13
CA GLU A 152 9.37 -25.34 -9.55
C GLU A 152 8.85 -24.42 -8.44
N MET A 153 8.85 -24.89 -7.19
CA MET A 153 8.46 -24.11 -6.04
C MET A 153 9.34 -22.85 -5.90
N LEU A 154 10.66 -22.97 -6.03
CA LEU A 154 11.57 -21.82 -5.90
C LEU A 154 11.40 -20.82 -7.05
N GLU A 155 11.18 -21.31 -8.29
CA GLU A 155 10.90 -20.46 -9.45
C GLU A 155 9.63 -19.67 -9.24
N GLU A 156 8.57 -20.31 -8.80
CA GLU A 156 7.29 -19.64 -8.49
C GLU A 156 7.44 -18.63 -7.36
N ILE A 157 8.09 -19.00 -6.25
CA ILE A 157 8.37 -18.09 -5.13
C ILE A 157 9.09 -16.83 -5.60
N SER A 158 9.98 -16.93 -6.60
CA SER A 158 10.74 -15.78 -7.09
C SER A 158 9.90 -14.70 -7.76
N GLN A 159 8.66 -15.01 -8.15
CA GLN A 159 7.75 -14.09 -8.82
C GLN A 159 6.95 -13.23 -7.86
N TYR A 160 6.91 -13.61 -6.57
CA TYR A 160 6.16 -12.89 -5.55
C TYR A 160 6.97 -11.72 -4.96
N ASN A 161 6.28 -10.69 -4.51
CA ASN A 161 6.88 -9.56 -3.83
C ASN A 161 7.31 -9.92 -2.39
N LYS A 162 7.97 -8.98 -1.72
CA LYS A 162 8.51 -9.18 -0.38
C LYS A 162 7.43 -9.54 0.66
N GLY A 163 6.25 -8.92 0.59
CA GLY A 163 5.16 -9.20 1.54
C GLY A 163 4.61 -10.61 1.39
N ALA A 164 4.33 -11.03 0.15
CA ALA A 164 3.89 -12.39 -0.15
C ALA A 164 4.97 -13.44 0.22
N MET A 165 6.26 -13.13 0.01
CA MET A 165 7.36 -14.00 0.44
C MET A 165 7.39 -14.23 1.95
N GLU A 166 7.06 -13.20 2.76
CA GLU A 166 6.99 -13.33 4.21
C GLU A 166 5.88 -14.30 4.63
N VAL A 167 4.73 -14.23 3.98
CA VAL A 167 3.62 -15.17 4.20
C VAL A 167 4.00 -16.60 3.80
N ILE A 168 4.63 -16.78 2.63
CA ILE A 168 5.14 -18.09 2.19
C ILE A 168 6.10 -18.66 3.24
N TRP A 169 6.99 -17.82 3.74
CA TRP A 169 7.95 -18.18 4.77
C TRP A 169 7.28 -18.62 6.07
N CYS A 170 6.40 -17.80 6.64
CA CYS A 170 5.68 -18.12 7.87
C CYS A 170 4.88 -19.42 7.73
N THR A 171 4.21 -19.60 6.58
CA THR A 171 3.47 -20.84 6.29
C THR A 171 4.40 -22.04 6.14
N ALA A 172 5.53 -21.91 5.45
CA ALA A 172 6.54 -22.98 5.33
C ALA A 172 7.02 -23.42 6.72
N ARG A 173 7.34 -22.45 7.57
CA ARG A 173 7.78 -22.72 8.96
C ARG A 173 6.71 -23.46 9.76
N LYS A 174 5.46 -23.02 9.72
CA LYS A 174 4.34 -23.71 10.37
C LYS A 174 4.19 -25.15 9.86
N LYS A 175 4.27 -25.35 8.53
CA LYS A 175 4.16 -26.69 7.92
C LYS A 175 5.30 -27.62 8.28
N CYS A 176 6.54 -27.11 8.38
CA CYS A 176 7.68 -27.91 8.82
C CYS A 176 7.53 -28.29 10.29
N LYS A 177 7.16 -27.39 11.19
CA LYS A 177 6.93 -27.68 12.61
C LYS A 177 5.80 -28.69 12.82
N ASN A 178 4.78 -28.67 11.99
CA ASN A 178 3.65 -29.60 12.06
C ASN A 178 3.90 -30.92 11.31
N GLY A 179 5.11 -31.13 10.77
CA GLY A 179 5.47 -32.35 10.04
C GLY A 179 4.77 -32.52 8.68
N GLN A 180 4.19 -31.45 8.12
CA GLN A 180 3.54 -31.48 6.80
C GLN A 180 4.58 -31.33 5.67
N ILE A 181 5.70 -30.68 5.92
CA ILE A 181 6.88 -30.67 5.03
C ILE A 181 8.00 -31.37 5.76
N THR A 182 8.37 -32.57 5.28
CA THR A 182 9.43 -33.40 5.85
C THR A 182 10.64 -33.58 4.93
N ASP A 183 10.52 -33.11 3.68
CA ASP A 183 11.60 -33.17 2.71
C ASP A 183 12.71 -32.18 3.07
N LEU A 184 13.84 -32.73 3.56
CA LEU A 184 15.01 -31.94 3.99
C LEU A 184 15.62 -31.14 2.82
N MET A 185 15.52 -31.62 1.58
CA MET A 185 16.03 -30.86 0.41
C MET A 185 15.16 -29.61 0.19
N LYS A 186 13.86 -29.76 0.30
CA LYS A 186 12.89 -28.65 0.18
C LYS A 186 13.08 -27.65 1.32
N ILE A 187 13.26 -28.11 2.54
CA ILE A 187 13.51 -27.25 3.71
C ILE A 187 14.81 -26.46 3.51
N ARG A 188 15.91 -27.12 3.14
CA ARG A 188 17.20 -26.44 2.85
C ARG A 188 17.08 -25.40 1.73
N ALA A 189 16.35 -25.71 0.69
CA ALA A 189 16.15 -24.81 -0.43
C ALA A 189 15.38 -23.54 -0.01
N LEU A 190 14.36 -23.68 0.84
CA LEU A 190 13.64 -22.57 1.44
C LEU A 190 14.54 -21.75 2.37
N CYS A 191 15.31 -22.39 3.26
CA CYS A 191 16.26 -21.71 4.13
C CYS A 191 17.28 -20.90 3.32
N ASN A 192 17.88 -21.48 2.28
CA ASN A 192 18.83 -20.78 1.42
C ASN A 192 18.19 -19.61 0.67
N ARG A 193 16.95 -19.77 0.22
CA ARG A 193 16.23 -18.73 -0.50
C ARG A 193 15.93 -17.51 0.35
N PHE A 194 15.57 -17.74 1.61
CA PHE A 194 15.17 -16.69 2.55
C PHE A 194 16.31 -16.22 3.47
N GLY A 195 17.48 -16.86 3.43
CA GLY A 195 18.64 -16.51 4.27
C GLY A 195 18.46 -16.89 5.76
N TRP A 196 17.83 -18.04 6.03
CA TRP A 196 17.47 -18.48 7.39
C TRP A 196 18.21 -19.73 7.79
N ASP A 197 18.42 -19.92 9.09
CA ASP A 197 19.03 -21.12 9.62
C ASP A 197 18.01 -22.26 9.67
N ILE A 198 18.47 -23.48 9.36
CA ILE A 198 17.64 -24.68 9.38
C ILE A 198 17.10 -24.98 10.79
N GLU A 199 17.80 -24.52 11.84
CA GLU A 199 17.42 -24.67 13.24
C GLU A 199 16.11 -23.90 13.56
N ASP A 200 15.83 -22.82 12.87
CA ASP A 200 14.59 -22.05 13.00
C ASP A 200 13.35 -22.81 12.51
N PHE A 201 13.55 -23.88 11.72
CA PHE A 201 12.46 -24.72 11.18
C PHE A 201 12.21 -25.99 12.01
N VAL A 202 13.22 -26.49 12.69
CA VAL A 202 13.16 -27.82 13.33
C VAL A 202 12.88 -27.72 14.83
N ASN A 203 13.09 -26.54 15.42
CA ASN A 203 12.75 -26.22 16.80
C ASN A 203 11.48 -25.36 16.83
#